data_2c3bc6fa97003974951a95732c675208
#
_entry.id   2c3bc6fa97003974951a95732c675208
#
_cell.length_a   1.000
_cell.length_b   1.000
_cell.length_c   1.000
_cell.angle_alpha   90.00
_cell.angle_beta   90.00
_cell.angle_gamma   90.00
#
_symmetry.space_group_name_H-M   'P 1'
#
loop_
_entity.id
_entity.type
_entity.pdbx_description
1 polymer ?
#
loop_
_entity_poly.entity_id
_entity_poly.type
_entity_poly.pdbx_seq_one_letter_code
_entity_poly.pdbx_strand_id
1 'polypeptide(L)'
;VFDEWVRRDVGESFVQIFDVSLGSFLGQDASLCIFAEKCGKALIIEHNGDLYSCDHFVYPEYNLGNVADLTIRDMVASDQQTTFGDDKKDTLPKYCRECDFRFACNGGCPKQRFDRTPDGEGGLNYLCKGYKMYFAHIAPYMQFMANELRHQRPAGAVMEWAKQRDEARAPARLPGRNDPCPCGSGRKYKRCCGVSADAAAAS
;
A
#
# COMPACT_ATOMS: atom_id res chain seq x y z
N VAL A 1 -12.47 2.16 1.93
CA VAL A 1 -12.57 1.34 0.70
C VAL A 1 -11.99 -0.05 0.94
N PHE A 2 -10.68 -0.18 1.32
CA PHE A 2 -10.05 -1.50 1.50
C PHE A 2 -10.83 -2.40 2.49
N ASP A 3 -11.22 -1.86 3.64
CA ASP A 3 -11.90 -2.62 4.68
C ASP A 3 -13.26 -3.19 4.25
N GLU A 4 -13.98 -2.50 3.37
CA GLU A 4 -15.20 -3.01 2.76
C GLU A 4 -14.89 -4.07 1.71
N TRP A 5 -13.93 -3.78 0.82
CA TRP A 5 -13.53 -4.69 -0.25
C TRP A 5 -13.05 -6.04 0.30
N VAL A 6 -12.17 -6.03 1.29
CA VAL A 6 -11.59 -7.27 1.84
C VAL A 6 -12.60 -8.15 2.58
N ARG A 7 -13.76 -7.59 2.93
CA ARG A 7 -14.85 -8.33 3.61
C ARG A 7 -15.95 -8.83 2.69
N ARG A 8 -16.04 -8.31 1.43
CA ARG A 8 -17.21 -8.55 0.59
C ARG A 8 -16.90 -8.83 -0.88
N ASP A 9 -15.84 -8.24 -1.43
CA ASP A 9 -15.71 -8.07 -2.87
C ASP A 9 -14.45 -8.73 -3.46
N VAL A 10 -13.69 -9.50 -2.66
CA VAL A 10 -12.46 -10.17 -3.13
C VAL A 10 -12.81 -11.25 -4.14
N GLY A 11 -12.28 -11.11 -5.36
CA GLY A 11 -12.55 -11.99 -6.48
C GLY A 11 -13.74 -11.58 -7.36
N GLU A 12 -14.52 -10.57 -6.94
CA GLU A 12 -15.65 -10.03 -7.71
C GLU A 12 -15.36 -8.62 -8.23
N SER A 13 -14.82 -7.74 -7.37
CA SER A 13 -14.46 -6.37 -7.74
C SER A 13 -12.95 -6.20 -7.68
N PHE A 14 -12.36 -5.68 -8.78
CA PHE A 14 -10.93 -5.49 -8.89
C PHE A 14 -10.55 -4.03 -8.67
N VAL A 15 -9.69 -3.79 -7.69
CA VAL A 15 -9.15 -2.47 -7.38
C VAL A 15 -7.64 -2.51 -7.63
N GLN A 16 -7.18 -1.81 -8.65
CA GLN A 16 -5.81 -1.92 -9.17
C GLN A 16 -4.73 -1.87 -8.08
N ILE A 17 -4.84 -0.93 -7.13
CA ILE A 17 -3.84 -0.82 -6.06
C ILE A 17 -3.84 -2.04 -5.13
N PHE A 18 -4.98 -2.68 -4.92
CA PHE A 18 -5.08 -3.88 -4.08
C PHE A 18 -4.49 -5.10 -4.79
N ASP A 19 -4.79 -5.26 -6.09
CA ASP A 19 -4.24 -6.34 -6.91
C ASP A 19 -2.72 -6.23 -7.04
N VAL A 20 -2.21 -5.04 -7.31
CA VAL A 20 -0.76 -4.78 -7.37
C VAL A 20 -0.09 -5.03 -6.02
N SER A 21 -0.74 -4.63 -4.93
CA SER A 21 -0.21 -4.91 -3.59
C SER A 21 -0.15 -6.42 -3.34
N LEU A 22 -1.23 -7.17 -3.65
CA LEU A 22 -1.24 -8.63 -3.51
C LEU A 22 -0.15 -9.30 -4.35
N GLY A 23 0.07 -8.83 -5.59
CA GLY A 23 1.16 -9.28 -6.45
C GLY A 23 2.52 -9.08 -5.78
N SER A 24 2.76 -7.93 -5.15
CA SER A 24 4.01 -7.66 -4.41
C SER A 24 4.19 -8.62 -3.20
N PHE A 25 3.12 -8.93 -2.47
CA PHE A 25 3.17 -9.92 -1.39
C PHE A 25 3.38 -11.36 -1.89
N LEU A 26 3.09 -11.63 -3.17
CA LEU A 26 3.43 -12.89 -3.85
C LEU A 26 4.87 -12.92 -4.39
N GLY A 27 5.59 -11.81 -4.32
CA GLY A 27 6.95 -11.66 -4.87
C GLY A 27 6.97 -11.32 -6.36
N GLN A 28 5.86 -10.82 -6.90
CA GLN A 28 5.76 -10.37 -8.29
C GLN A 28 6.19 -8.91 -8.42
N ASP A 29 6.73 -8.54 -9.57
CA ASP A 29 7.02 -7.14 -9.89
C ASP A 29 5.72 -6.34 -9.98
N ALA A 30 5.74 -5.14 -9.40
CA ALA A 30 4.58 -4.26 -9.43
C ALA A 30 4.27 -3.79 -10.86
N SER A 31 3.04 -3.98 -11.32
CA SER A 31 2.57 -3.49 -12.62
C SER A 31 2.32 -1.98 -12.65
N LEU A 32 2.06 -1.36 -11.49
CA LEU A 32 2.01 0.09 -11.36
C LEU A 32 3.43 0.67 -11.25
N CYS A 33 3.80 1.55 -12.18
CA CYS A 33 5.14 2.15 -12.23
C CYS A 33 5.54 2.85 -10.92
N ILE A 34 4.59 3.44 -10.20
CA ILE A 34 4.87 4.10 -8.91
C ILE A 34 5.44 3.13 -7.87
N PHE A 35 5.06 1.86 -7.92
CA PHE A 35 5.52 0.82 -7.00
C PHE A 35 6.55 -0.14 -7.63
N ALA A 36 6.82 -0.04 -8.92
CA ALA A 36 7.88 -0.82 -9.56
C ALA A 36 9.27 -0.42 -9.02
N GLU A 37 10.21 -1.37 -9.01
CA GLU A 37 11.57 -1.13 -8.53
C GLU A 37 12.32 -0.11 -9.38
N LYS A 38 12.11 -0.16 -10.71
CA LYS A 38 12.72 0.75 -11.70
C LYS A 38 11.66 1.54 -12.46
N CYS A 39 12.06 2.69 -13.00
CA CYS A 39 11.30 3.46 -13.97
C CYS A 39 11.59 3.05 -15.43
N GLY A 40 11.13 3.85 -16.39
CA GLY A 40 11.55 3.75 -17.79
C GLY A 40 10.57 3.01 -18.72
N LYS A 41 9.36 2.68 -18.23
CA LYS A 41 8.33 2.02 -19.05
C LYS A 41 7.15 2.93 -19.47
N ALA A 42 7.07 4.14 -18.93
CA ALA A 42 5.99 5.09 -19.16
C ALA A 42 6.48 6.30 -19.95
N LEU A 43 7.06 6.04 -21.13
CA LEU A 43 7.54 7.08 -22.04
C LEU A 43 6.37 7.89 -22.61
N ILE A 44 6.64 9.13 -23.01
CA ILE A 44 5.70 10.02 -23.66
C ILE A 44 6.31 10.65 -24.91
N ILE A 45 5.52 10.74 -25.97
CA ILE A 45 5.86 11.50 -27.19
C ILE A 45 5.05 12.77 -27.19
N GLU A 46 5.73 13.91 -27.31
CA GLU A 46 5.12 15.20 -27.45
C GLU A 46 4.69 15.46 -28.91
N HIS A 47 3.82 16.44 -29.13
CA HIS A 47 3.24 16.77 -30.42
C HIS A 47 4.27 17.12 -31.53
N ASN A 48 5.48 17.54 -31.15
CA ASN A 48 6.58 17.86 -32.05
C ASN A 48 7.45 16.62 -32.38
N GLY A 49 7.12 15.45 -31.85
CA GLY A 49 7.85 14.20 -32.06
C GLY A 49 8.97 13.93 -31.05
N ASP A 50 9.18 14.77 -30.07
CA ASP A 50 10.16 14.54 -29.02
C ASP A 50 9.70 13.45 -28.05
N LEU A 51 10.57 12.48 -27.79
CA LEU A 51 10.35 11.39 -26.83
C LEU A 51 11.00 11.72 -25.51
N TYR A 52 10.27 11.53 -24.42
CA TYR A 52 10.77 11.77 -23.04
C TYR A 52 10.72 10.48 -22.21
N SER A 53 11.59 10.40 -21.22
CA SER A 53 11.76 9.24 -20.33
C SER A 53 10.50 8.85 -19.57
N CYS A 54 9.61 9.80 -19.27
CA CYS A 54 8.37 9.57 -18.53
C CYS A 54 7.43 10.78 -18.70
N ASP A 55 6.12 10.54 -18.65
CA ASP A 55 5.07 11.56 -18.70
C ASP A 55 5.14 12.58 -17.55
N HIS A 56 5.72 12.21 -16.40
CA HIS A 56 5.98 13.12 -15.29
C HIS A 56 7.27 13.95 -15.46
N PHE A 57 8.13 13.60 -16.41
CA PHE A 57 9.46 14.19 -16.60
C PHE A 57 9.62 14.73 -18.02
N VAL A 58 8.67 15.58 -18.45
CA VAL A 58 8.72 16.28 -19.74
C VAL A 58 9.53 17.57 -19.55
N TYR A 59 10.85 17.42 -19.39
CA TYR A 59 11.84 18.50 -19.24
C TYR A 59 13.02 18.23 -20.17
N PRO A 60 13.75 19.28 -20.63
CA PRO A 60 14.85 19.11 -21.60
C PRO A 60 15.87 18.04 -21.23
N GLU A 61 16.20 17.91 -19.94
CA GLU A 61 17.16 16.92 -19.42
C GLU A 61 16.70 15.45 -19.53
N TYR A 62 15.41 15.22 -19.76
CA TYR A 62 14.82 13.89 -19.93
C TYR A 62 14.37 13.62 -21.36
N ASN A 63 14.71 14.51 -22.31
CA ASN A 63 14.47 14.29 -23.75
C ASN A 63 15.44 13.24 -24.29
N LEU A 64 14.90 12.19 -24.90
CA LEU A 64 15.65 11.07 -25.46
C LEU A 64 15.96 11.25 -26.95
N GLY A 65 15.35 12.25 -27.59
CA GLY A 65 15.46 12.54 -29.02
C GLY A 65 14.11 12.65 -29.71
N ASN A 66 14.16 12.88 -31.02
CA ASN A 66 12.97 13.02 -31.86
C ASN A 66 12.74 11.77 -32.73
N VAL A 67 11.48 11.35 -32.87
CA VAL A 67 11.11 10.17 -33.67
C VAL A 67 11.33 10.34 -35.16
N ALA A 68 11.58 11.58 -35.65
CA ALA A 68 11.98 11.83 -37.02
C ALA A 68 13.47 11.46 -37.28
N ASP A 69 14.31 11.51 -36.25
CA ASP A 69 15.75 11.33 -36.35
C ASP A 69 16.24 9.98 -35.83
N LEU A 70 15.56 9.45 -34.79
CA LEU A 70 15.94 8.21 -34.09
C LEU A 70 14.80 7.22 -34.00
N THR A 71 15.11 5.94 -33.94
CA THR A 71 14.07 4.94 -33.67
C THR A 71 13.71 4.95 -32.17
N ILE A 72 12.45 4.69 -31.86
CA ILE A 72 12.00 4.53 -30.46
C ILE A 72 12.82 3.46 -29.74
N ARG A 73 13.18 2.39 -30.45
CA ARG A 73 14.00 1.30 -29.91
C ARG A 73 15.36 1.81 -29.41
N ASP A 74 16.04 2.62 -30.21
CA ASP A 74 17.38 3.13 -29.86
C ASP A 74 17.29 4.12 -28.69
N MET A 75 16.26 4.97 -28.69
CA MET A 75 16.01 5.89 -27.59
C MET A 75 15.71 5.17 -26.28
N VAL A 76 14.89 4.13 -26.30
CA VAL A 76 14.55 3.30 -25.12
C VAL A 76 15.75 2.50 -24.63
N ALA A 77 16.64 2.07 -25.53
CA ALA A 77 17.85 1.32 -25.20
C ALA A 77 19.05 2.22 -24.82
N SER A 78 18.86 3.53 -24.82
CA SER A 78 19.95 4.47 -24.50
C SER A 78 20.42 4.37 -23.03
N ASP A 79 21.68 4.73 -22.79
CA ASP A 79 22.24 4.82 -21.44
C ASP A 79 21.47 5.82 -20.57
N GLN A 80 21.00 6.93 -21.18
CA GLN A 80 20.18 7.93 -20.51
C GLN A 80 18.90 7.32 -19.96
N GLN A 81 18.17 6.55 -20.79
CA GLN A 81 16.91 5.91 -20.35
C GLN A 81 17.15 4.81 -19.33
N THR A 82 18.23 4.06 -19.48
CA THR A 82 18.62 3.01 -18.52
C THR A 82 18.96 3.63 -17.18
N THR A 83 19.78 4.67 -17.14
CA THR A 83 20.14 5.42 -15.92
C THR A 83 18.90 6.00 -15.25
N PHE A 84 18.01 6.65 -16.03
CA PHE A 84 16.74 7.16 -15.50
C PHE A 84 15.91 6.06 -14.82
N GLY A 85 15.90 4.87 -15.39
CA GLY A 85 15.20 3.71 -14.83
C GLY A 85 15.81 3.23 -13.52
N ASP A 86 17.12 3.08 -13.49
CA ASP A 86 17.89 2.56 -12.36
C ASP A 86 17.95 3.54 -11.19
N ASP A 87 18.03 4.83 -11.45
CA ASP A 87 18.03 5.90 -10.44
C ASP A 87 16.87 5.81 -9.46
N LYS A 88 15.73 5.29 -9.91
CA LYS A 88 14.60 5.10 -9.00
C LYS A 88 14.94 4.22 -7.81
N LYS A 89 15.73 3.17 -8.01
CA LYS A 89 16.20 2.24 -6.98
C LYS A 89 17.46 2.76 -6.30
N ASP A 90 18.41 3.23 -7.11
CA ASP A 90 19.79 3.46 -6.66
C ASP A 90 19.90 4.75 -5.83
N THR A 91 19.00 5.71 -6.04
CA THR A 91 18.93 6.97 -5.28
C THR A 91 18.03 6.93 -4.05
N LEU A 92 17.56 5.75 -3.64
CA LEU A 92 16.72 5.63 -2.45
C LEU A 92 17.49 6.03 -1.17
N PRO A 93 16.91 6.86 -0.29
CA PRO A 93 17.51 7.16 1.00
C PRO A 93 17.59 5.90 1.87
N LYS A 94 18.52 5.88 2.83
CA LYS A 94 18.70 4.75 3.77
C LYS A 94 17.40 4.35 4.43
N TYR A 95 16.60 5.31 4.86
CA TYR A 95 15.28 5.10 5.45
C TYR A 95 14.33 4.25 4.58
N CYS A 96 14.39 4.40 3.25
CA CYS A 96 13.62 3.57 2.32
C CYS A 96 14.27 2.19 2.11
N ARG A 97 15.61 2.13 2.05
CA ARG A 97 16.34 0.86 1.85
C ARG A 97 16.13 -0.11 3.01
N GLU A 98 15.96 0.40 4.23
CA GLU A 98 15.74 -0.38 5.47
C GLU A 98 14.26 -0.52 5.85
N CYS A 99 13.33 -0.09 4.99
CA CYS A 99 11.89 -0.13 5.27
C CYS A 99 11.30 -1.53 5.05
N ASP A 100 10.51 -2.02 6.00
CA ASP A 100 9.81 -3.31 5.93
C ASP A 100 8.89 -3.44 4.71
N PHE A 101 8.40 -2.31 4.18
CA PHE A 101 7.52 -2.27 3.00
C PHE A 101 8.25 -1.90 1.71
N ARG A 102 9.59 -1.95 1.70
CA ARG A 102 10.36 -1.64 0.49
C ARG A 102 9.93 -2.50 -0.69
N PHE A 103 9.72 -3.79 -0.46
CA PHE A 103 9.34 -4.77 -1.50
C PHE A 103 8.05 -4.40 -2.25
N ALA A 104 7.13 -3.66 -1.63
CA ALA A 104 5.86 -3.25 -2.22
C ALA A 104 5.81 -1.77 -2.61
N CYS A 105 6.58 -0.90 -1.92
CA CYS A 105 6.55 0.54 -2.10
C CYS A 105 7.63 1.06 -3.07
N ASN A 106 8.85 0.51 -2.99
CA ASN A 106 10.03 0.93 -3.75
C ASN A 106 10.26 2.46 -3.77
N GLY A 107 9.87 3.14 -2.67
CA GLY A 107 10.02 4.59 -2.50
C GLY A 107 9.06 5.44 -3.33
N GLY A 108 8.05 4.84 -3.97
CA GLY A 108 7.08 5.55 -4.80
C GLY A 108 7.68 6.22 -6.04
N CYS A 109 6.93 7.11 -6.69
CA CYS A 109 7.40 7.85 -7.86
C CYS A 109 8.54 8.82 -7.51
N PRO A 110 9.67 8.84 -8.26
CA PRO A 110 10.77 9.78 -8.05
C PRO A 110 10.32 11.25 -8.12
N LYS A 111 9.33 11.57 -8.94
CA LYS A 111 8.76 12.92 -9.05
C LYS A 111 8.23 13.48 -7.73
N GLN A 112 7.91 12.59 -6.80
CA GLN A 112 7.32 12.92 -5.49
C GLN A 112 8.34 12.84 -4.35
N ARG A 113 9.65 12.65 -4.64
CA ARG A 113 10.73 12.49 -3.66
C ARG A 113 11.42 13.80 -3.32
N PHE A 114 10.65 14.79 -2.91
CA PHE A 114 11.16 16.12 -2.53
C PHE A 114 11.18 16.37 -1.02
N ASP A 115 10.78 15.38 -0.21
CA ASP A 115 10.80 15.48 1.25
C ASP A 115 12.10 14.94 1.85
N ARG A 116 12.23 15.07 3.18
CA ARG A 116 13.38 14.59 3.95
C ARG A 116 12.96 13.47 4.90
N THR A 117 13.90 12.54 5.10
CA THR A 117 13.76 11.49 6.10
C THR A 117 13.80 12.08 7.53
N PRO A 118 13.38 11.34 8.56
CA PRO A 118 13.45 11.83 9.96
C PRO A 118 14.85 12.21 10.43
N ASP A 119 15.91 11.65 9.84
CA ASP A 119 17.32 11.97 10.09
C ASP A 119 17.89 13.01 9.13
N GLY A 120 17.06 13.62 8.26
CA GLY A 120 17.38 14.76 7.41
C GLY A 120 17.93 14.42 6.02
N GLU A 121 18.09 13.11 5.65
CA GLU A 121 18.49 12.70 4.31
C GLU A 121 17.41 13.11 3.29
N GLY A 122 17.79 13.64 2.13
CA GLY A 122 16.87 14.01 1.06
C GLY A 122 16.34 12.80 0.29
N GLY A 123 15.34 13.04 -0.60
CA GLY A 123 14.84 12.00 -1.52
C GLY A 123 13.73 11.12 -0.94
N LEU A 124 13.12 11.51 0.17
CA LEU A 124 11.93 10.84 0.69
C LEU A 124 10.70 11.26 -0.12
N ASN A 125 9.88 10.29 -0.46
CA ASN A 125 8.56 10.55 -1.06
C ASN A 125 7.64 11.21 -0.04
N TYR A 126 7.01 12.35 -0.39
CA TYR A 126 6.12 13.08 0.52
C TYR A 126 4.89 12.28 0.95
N LEU A 127 4.51 11.24 0.17
CA LEU A 127 3.43 10.29 0.52
C LEU A 127 3.91 9.14 1.43
N CYS A 128 5.19 9.10 1.81
CA CYS A 128 5.78 7.97 2.55
C CYS A 128 4.97 7.58 3.79
N LYS A 129 4.52 8.56 4.58
CA LYS A 129 3.70 8.30 5.78
C LYS A 129 2.38 7.61 5.41
N GLY A 130 1.71 8.07 4.36
CA GLY A 130 0.47 7.45 3.85
C GLY A 130 0.71 6.05 3.31
N TYR A 131 1.77 5.83 2.54
CA TYR A 131 2.14 4.49 2.05
C TYR A 131 2.46 3.52 3.18
N LYS A 132 3.22 3.94 4.19
CA LYS A 132 3.48 3.10 5.37
C LYS A 132 2.19 2.72 6.11
N MET A 133 1.30 3.68 6.32
CA MET A 133 -0.01 3.41 6.94
C MET A 133 -0.83 2.44 6.10
N TYR A 134 -0.89 2.64 4.79
CA TYR A 134 -1.60 1.77 3.86
C TYR A 134 -1.05 0.35 3.90
N PHE A 135 0.25 0.16 3.65
CA PHE A 135 0.85 -1.17 3.61
C PHE A 135 0.78 -1.88 4.96
N ALA A 136 0.98 -1.18 6.07
CA ALA A 136 0.83 -1.75 7.41
C ALA A 136 -0.61 -2.23 7.67
N HIS A 137 -1.61 -1.45 7.22
CA HIS A 137 -3.01 -1.79 7.39
C HIS A 137 -3.41 -3.02 6.58
N ILE A 138 -3.00 -3.08 5.31
CA ILE A 138 -3.39 -4.19 4.41
C ILE A 138 -2.55 -5.47 4.62
N ALA A 139 -1.34 -5.36 5.17
CA ALA A 139 -0.36 -6.45 5.26
C ALA A 139 -0.93 -7.77 5.80
N PRO A 140 -1.68 -7.81 6.91
CA PRO A 140 -2.18 -9.08 7.44
C PRO A 140 -3.14 -9.78 6.47
N TYR A 141 -3.95 -9.03 5.74
CA TYR A 141 -4.90 -9.54 4.77
C TYR A 141 -4.19 -10.01 3.49
N MET A 142 -3.23 -9.22 3.01
CA MET A 142 -2.43 -9.57 1.83
C MET A 142 -1.56 -10.80 2.09
N GLN A 143 -0.96 -10.93 3.26
CA GLN A 143 -0.21 -12.13 3.67
C GLN A 143 -1.10 -13.36 3.70
N PHE A 144 -2.33 -13.26 4.25
CA PHE A 144 -3.28 -14.35 4.25
C PHE A 144 -3.64 -14.76 2.81
N MET A 145 -4.07 -13.81 1.96
CA MET A 145 -4.42 -14.09 0.57
C MET A 145 -3.25 -14.67 -0.22
N ALA A 146 -2.05 -14.13 -0.07
CA ALA A 146 -0.85 -14.64 -0.73
C ALA A 146 -0.53 -16.08 -0.28
N ASN A 147 -0.73 -16.41 1.00
CA ASN A 147 -0.57 -17.78 1.49
C ASN A 147 -1.61 -18.73 0.88
N GLU A 148 -2.88 -18.31 0.80
CA GLU A 148 -3.93 -19.10 0.14
C GLU A 148 -3.57 -19.39 -1.32
N LEU A 149 -3.20 -18.36 -2.08
CA LEU A 149 -2.83 -18.50 -3.49
C LEU A 149 -1.60 -19.42 -3.71
N ARG A 150 -0.57 -19.34 -2.84
CA ARG A 150 0.58 -20.24 -2.91
C ARG A 150 0.20 -21.72 -2.72
N HIS A 151 -0.88 -21.98 -1.98
CA HIS A 151 -1.42 -23.31 -1.77
C HIS A 151 -2.56 -23.65 -2.74
N GLN A 152 -2.72 -22.90 -3.83
CA GLN A 152 -3.77 -23.08 -4.85
C GLN A 152 -5.20 -23.00 -4.27
N ARG A 153 -5.38 -22.21 -3.22
CA ARG A 153 -6.68 -21.91 -2.62
C ARG A 153 -7.14 -20.49 -3.01
N PRO A 154 -8.45 -20.22 -3.06
CA PRO A 154 -8.96 -18.92 -3.51
C PRO A 154 -8.62 -17.81 -2.50
N ALA A 155 -8.18 -16.64 -3.01
CA ALA A 155 -7.93 -15.46 -2.20
C ALA A 155 -9.16 -14.98 -1.44
N GLY A 156 -10.37 -15.23 -1.97
CA GLY A 156 -11.65 -14.88 -1.35
C GLY A 156 -11.89 -15.49 0.03
N ALA A 157 -11.13 -16.53 0.42
CA ALA A 157 -11.16 -17.07 1.78
C ALA A 157 -10.82 -16.00 2.84
N VAL A 158 -10.17 -14.90 2.45
CA VAL A 158 -9.88 -13.77 3.34
C VAL A 158 -11.13 -13.10 3.90
N MET A 159 -12.26 -13.14 3.18
CA MET A 159 -13.51 -12.51 3.63
C MET A 159 -14.01 -13.15 4.93
N GLU A 160 -14.03 -14.47 4.98
CA GLU A 160 -14.41 -15.19 6.20
C GLU A 160 -13.36 -15.04 7.31
N TRP A 161 -12.08 -15.11 6.97
CA TRP A 161 -11.00 -14.88 7.93
C TRP A 161 -11.05 -13.46 8.54
N ALA A 162 -11.36 -12.43 7.74
CA ALA A 162 -11.51 -11.05 8.19
C ALA A 162 -12.67 -10.92 9.19
N LYS A 163 -13.80 -11.56 8.90
CA LYS A 163 -14.97 -11.60 9.78
C LYS A 163 -14.65 -12.22 11.14
N GLN A 164 -14.02 -13.40 11.14
CA GLN A 164 -13.60 -14.08 12.38
C GLN A 164 -12.63 -13.21 13.20
N ARG A 165 -11.71 -12.52 12.53
CA ARG A 165 -10.78 -11.60 13.18
C ARG A 165 -11.48 -10.40 13.80
N ASP A 166 -12.46 -9.83 13.13
CA ASP A 166 -13.26 -8.72 13.64
C ASP A 166 -14.07 -9.14 14.87
N GLU A 167 -14.69 -10.32 14.82
CA GLU A 167 -15.44 -10.91 15.95
C GLU A 167 -14.52 -11.15 17.16
N ALA A 168 -13.31 -11.67 16.93
CA ALA A 168 -12.32 -11.89 17.99
C ALA A 168 -11.77 -10.59 18.60
N ARG A 169 -11.79 -9.48 17.87
CA ARG A 169 -11.36 -8.15 18.32
C ARG A 169 -12.48 -7.29 18.88
N ALA A 170 -13.72 -7.71 18.67
CA ALA A 170 -14.86 -6.99 19.24
C ALA A 170 -14.73 -6.96 20.77
N PRO A 171 -14.92 -5.78 21.41
CA PRO A 171 -14.91 -5.72 22.86
C PRO A 171 -16.00 -6.66 23.39
N ALA A 172 -15.67 -7.37 24.45
CA ALA A 172 -16.65 -8.25 25.12
C ALA A 172 -17.95 -7.47 25.32
N ARG A 173 -19.07 -8.01 24.82
CA ARG A 173 -20.37 -7.35 24.93
C ARG A 173 -20.64 -7.04 26.42
N LEU A 174 -20.72 -5.76 26.72
CA LEU A 174 -21.09 -5.35 28.09
C LEU A 174 -22.42 -6.03 28.47
N PRO A 175 -22.51 -6.60 29.66
CA PRO A 175 -23.75 -7.21 30.13
C PRO A 175 -24.91 -6.21 30.04
N GLY A 176 -26.06 -6.67 29.62
CA GLY A 176 -27.28 -5.87 29.69
C GLY A 176 -27.58 -5.45 31.12
N ARG A 177 -28.25 -4.31 31.33
CA ARG A 177 -28.57 -3.79 32.67
C ARG A 177 -29.19 -4.84 33.61
N ASN A 178 -29.94 -5.80 33.07
CA ASN A 178 -30.65 -6.82 33.84
C ASN A 178 -29.93 -8.18 33.88
N ASP A 179 -28.83 -8.34 33.13
CA ASP A 179 -28.07 -9.59 33.10
C ASP A 179 -27.38 -9.86 34.46
N PRO A 180 -27.05 -11.13 34.77
CA PRO A 180 -26.20 -11.45 35.91
C PRO A 180 -24.86 -10.70 35.82
N CYS A 181 -24.40 -10.16 36.92
CA CYS A 181 -23.11 -9.45 36.92
C CYS A 181 -21.96 -10.43 36.74
N PRO A 182 -21.02 -10.18 35.78
CA PRO A 182 -19.92 -11.09 35.52
C PRO A 182 -18.89 -11.20 36.68
N CYS A 183 -18.99 -10.37 37.69
CA CYS A 183 -18.16 -10.47 38.89
C CYS A 183 -18.53 -11.65 39.83
N GLY A 184 -19.57 -12.42 39.49
CA GLY A 184 -19.99 -13.59 40.27
C GLY A 184 -20.84 -13.23 41.53
N SER A 185 -21.22 -11.95 41.73
CA SER A 185 -21.99 -11.51 42.90
C SER A 185 -23.44 -12.00 42.94
N GLY A 186 -23.97 -12.63 41.87
CA GLY A 186 -25.35 -13.00 41.76
C GLY A 186 -26.35 -11.84 41.54
N ARG A 187 -25.86 -10.58 41.57
CA ARG A 187 -26.68 -9.40 41.36
C ARG A 187 -26.83 -9.06 39.88
N LYS A 188 -27.90 -8.33 39.52
CA LYS A 188 -28.03 -7.74 38.19
C LYS A 188 -26.94 -6.71 37.95
N TYR A 189 -26.40 -6.63 36.72
CA TYR A 189 -25.28 -5.75 36.35
C TYR A 189 -25.52 -4.29 36.78
N LYS A 190 -26.71 -3.74 36.51
CA LYS A 190 -27.11 -2.37 36.94
C LYS A 190 -27.11 -2.10 38.45
N ARG A 191 -27.08 -3.16 39.26
CA ARG A 191 -27.06 -3.05 40.74
C ARG A 191 -25.73 -3.53 41.34
N CYS A 192 -24.69 -3.67 40.46
CA CYS A 192 -23.34 -4.12 40.82
C CYS A 192 -22.30 -3.31 40.04
N CYS A 193 -21.52 -3.92 39.19
CA CYS A 193 -20.44 -3.26 38.44
C CYS A 193 -20.94 -2.21 37.43
N GLY A 194 -22.21 -2.27 36.99
CA GLY A 194 -22.80 -1.26 36.11
C GLY A 194 -23.08 0.08 36.72
N VAL A 195 -23.07 0.19 38.06
CA VAL A 195 -23.28 1.49 38.76
C VAL A 195 -22.10 2.45 38.58
N SER A 196 -20.88 1.90 38.46
CA SER A 196 -19.67 2.72 38.25
C SER A 196 -19.48 3.12 36.77
N ALA A 197 -20.09 2.41 35.82
CA ALA A 197 -20.02 2.75 34.40
C ALA A 197 -20.93 3.93 34.03
N ASP A 198 -22.10 4.03 34.65
CA ASP A 198 -23.02 5.17 34.44
C ASP A 198 -22.48 6.49 35.04
N ALA A 199 -21.61 6.43 36.07
CA ALA A 199 -20.97 7.60 36.66
C ALA A 199 -19.81 8.17 35.80
N ALA A 200 -19.12 7.34 35.03
CA ALA A 200 -18.05 7.76 34.15
C ALA A 200 -18.53 8.33 32.78
N ALA A 201 -19.77 8.05 32.39
CA ALA A 201 -20.38 8.59 31.19
C ALA A 201 -21.09 9.92 31.36
N ALA A 202 -21.18 10.41 32.61
CA ALA A 202 -21.86 11.65 32.99
C ALA A 202 -20.89 12.80 33.40
N SER A 203 -19.57 12.60 33.19
CA SER A 203 -18.50 13.60 33.35
C SER A 203 -17.88 13.96 32.01
#